data_1600a935a812ff376fa52af69f805318
#
_entry.id   1600a935a812ff376fa52af69f805318
#
_cell.length_a   1.000
_cell.length_b   1.000
_cell.length_c   1.000
_cell.angle_alpha   90.00
_cell.angle_beta   90.00
_cell.angle_gamma   90.00
#
_symmetry.space_group_name_H-M   'P 1'
#
loop_
_entity.id
_entity.type
_entity.pdbx_description
1 polymer ?
#
loop_
_entity_poly.entity_id
_entity_poly.type
_entity_poly.pdbx_seq_one_letter_code
_entity_poly.pdbx_strand_id
1 'polypeptide(L)'
;MDDTLYCASAGMFDAIHAAMRHFVADRLGVTVAEGQHLQETYWSKYGATFLGLAKHHGIRPEEFLPATHSFPVPPLVKTRADKNQLRRWLQQLPGKKVVLTNGPRRYAHQVLETLHCRDLFAGVLTSEDMHLLGRWRCKPDTALLYAAARLGGAVPRDCVLVEDSLRNLRSAKKLGMQTVWCIGNAGRNRAVERPFYVDSVIRTLKDLPHLTARKLAAPAVRLIDGRYH
;
A
#
# COMPACT_ATOMS: atom_id res chain seq x y z
N MET A 1 0.69 0.13 -3.42
CA MET A 1 1.17 -0.43 -4.70
C MET A 1 0.16 -1.44 -5.22
N ASP A 2 0.00 -2.52 -4.54
CA ASP A 2 -0.95 -3.57 -4.85
C ASP A 2 -2.38 -3.03 -4.79
N ASP A 3 -3.25 -3.46 -5.70
CA ASP A 3 -4.62 -2.96 -5.93
C ASP A 3 -4.77 -1.43 -6.11
N THR A 4 -3.63 -0.71 -6.21
CA THR A 4 -3.59 0.74 -6.47
C THR A 4 -2.94 1.05 -7.83
N LEU A 5 -1.70 0.61 -8.08
CA LEU A 5 -1.02 0.76 -9.38
C LEU A 5 -1.44 -0.29 -10.40
N TYR A 6 -1.76 -1.49 -9.94
CA TYR A 6 -2.21 -2.63 -10.75
C TYR A 6 -3.20 -3.48 -9.95
N CYS A 7 -3.84 -4.44 -10.61
CA CYS A 7 -4.85 -5.32 -9.98
C CYS A 7 -4.18 -6.54 -9.34
N ALA A 8 -3.70 -6.43 -8.11
CA ALA A 8 -3.09 -7.55 -7.38
C ALA A 8 -4.11 -8.65 -7.06
N SER A 9 -5.37 -8.28 -6.80
CA SER A 9 -6.49 -9.20 -6.60
C SER A 9 -6.85 -10.04 -7.85
N ALA A 10 -6.22 -9.78 -8.99
CA ALA A 10 -6.42 -10.57 -10.21
C ALA A 10 -5.38 -11.71 -10.37
N GLY A 11 -5.01 -12.37 -9.26
CA GLY A 11 -4.15 -13.55 -9.23
C GLY A 11 -2.82 -13.39 -8.48
N MET A 12 -2.32 -12.16 -8.28
CA MET A 12 -1.09 -11.93 -7.52
C MET A 12 -1.26 -12.30 -6.04
N PHE A 13 -2.35 -11.88 -5.43
CA PHE A 13 -2.64 -12.23 -4.03
C PHE A 13 -2.86 -13.72 -3.84
N ASP A 14 -3.46 -14.42 -4.83
CA ASP A 14 -3.61 -15.87 -4.76
C ASP A 14 -2.25 -16.58 -4.70
N ALA A 15 -1.28 -16.13 -5.51
CA ALA A 15 0.08 -16.67 -5.50
C ALA A 15 0.80 -16.37 -4.18
N ILE A 16 0.71 -15.12 -3.66
CA ILE A 16 1.30 -14.73 -2.39
C ILE A 16 0.69 -15.53 -1.23
N HIS A 17 -0.64 -15.63 -1.16
CA HIS A 17 -1.33 -16.34 -0.09
C HIS A 17 -1.04 -17.84 -0.14
N ALA A 18 -0.98 -18.44 -1.34
CA ALA A 18 -0.56 -19.82 -1.49
C ALA A 18 0.85 -20.06 -0.95
N ALA A 19 1.82 -19.22 -1.34
CA ALA A 19 3.19 -19.32 -0.85
C ALA A 19 3.28 -19.10 0.66
N MET A 20 2.51 -18.15 1.22
CA MET A 20 2.48 -17.91 2.67
C MET A 20 1.94 -19.08 3.46
N ARG A 21 0.78 -19.66 3.07
CA ARG A 21 0.21 -20.80 3.81
C ARG A 21 1.08 -22.04 3.76
N HIS A 22 1.73 -22.32 2.62
CA HIS A 22 2.68 -23.43 2.50
C HIS A 22 3.93 -23.19 3.35
N PHE A 23 4.53 -22.01 3.28
CA PHE A 23 5.67 -21.67 4.12
C PHE A 23 5.35 -21.84 5.62
N VAL A 24 4.20 -21.35 6.07
CA VAL A 24 3.80 -21.47 7.48
C VAL A 24 3.57 -22.92 7.87
N ALA A 25 2.90 -23.71 7.00
CA ALA A 25 2.67 -25.13 7.22
C ALA A 25 3.99 -25.89 7.35
N ASP A 26 4.89 -25.74 6.41
CA ASP A 26 6.19 -26.41 6.38
C ASP A 26 7.07 -26.00 7.57
N ARG A 27 7.10 -24.70 7.87
CA ARG A 27 7.99 -24.16 8.91
C ARG A 27 7.56 -24.50 10.33
N LEU A 28 6.25 -24.67 10.57
CA LEU A 28 5.67 -24.97 11.88
C LEU A 28 5.28 -26.44 12.04
N GLY A 29 5.37 -27.26 10.98
CA GLY A 29 4.94 -28.66 11.01
C GLY A 29 3.42 -28.81 11.18
N VAL A 30 2.63 -27.89 10.64
CA VAL A 30 1.17 -27.89 10.73
C VAL A 30 0.54 -28.15 9.36
N THR A 31 -0.77 -28.38 9.31
CA THR A 31 -1.49 -28.55 8.04
C THR A 31 -1.56 -27.22 7.27
N VAL A 32 -1.76 -27.28 5.95
CA VAL A 32 -1.94 -26.09 5.11
C VAL A 32 -3.14 -25.25 5.57
N ALA A 33 -4.20 -25.89 6.06
CA ALA A 33 -5.39 -25.20 6.59
C ALA A 33 -5.07 -24.42 7.86
N GLU A 34 -4.29 -24.99 8.78
CA GLU A 34 -3.82 -24.30 9.99
C GLU A 34 -2.85 -23.15 9.61
N GLY A 35 -1.97 -23.39 8.64
CA GLY A 35 -1.09 -22.36 8.08
C GLY A 35 -1.87 -21.16 7.53
N GLN A 36 -2.96 -21.41 6.80
CA GLN A 36 -3.87 -20.36 6.33
C GLN A 36 -4.53 -19.62 7.49
N HIS A 37 -5.03 -20.33 8.49
CA HIS A 37 -5.67 -19.73 9.66
C HIS A 37 -4.70 -18.81 10.42
N LEU A 38 -3.47 -19.23 10.62
CA LEU A 38 -2.41 -18.42 11.24
C LEU A 38 -2.09 -17.18 10.40
N GLN A 39 -1.98 -17.33 9.08
CA GLN A 39 -1.76 -16.23 8.14
C GLN A 39 -2.84 -15.15 8.28
N GLU A 40 -4.11 -15.53 8.22
CA GLU A 40 -5.25 -14.63 8.30
C GLU A 40 -5.35 -13.97 9.69
N THR A 41 -5.15 -14.74 10.75
CA THR A 41 -5.16 -14.25 12.14
C THR A 41 -4.08 -13.20 12.35
N TYR A 42 -2.86 -13.46 11.91
CA TYR A 42 -1.75 -12.52 12.11
C TYR A 42 -1.88 -11.28 11.23
N TRP A 43 -2.34 -11.43 9.98
CA TRP A 43 -2.63 -10.29 9.13
C TRP A 43 -3.71 -9.38 9.73
N SER A 44 -4.80 -9.97 10.21
CA SER A 44 -5.88 -9.23 10.85
C SER A 44 -5.41 -8.49 12.12
N LYS A 45 -4.68 -9.20 13.00
CA LYS A 45 -4.27 -8.70 14.32
C LYS A 45 -3.13 -7.68 14.25
N TYR A 46 -2.14 -7.91 13.39
CA TYR A 46 -0.89 -7.13 13.36
C TYR A 46 -0.74 -6.26 12.09
N GLY A 47 -1.57 -6.46 11.07
CA GLY A 47 -1.49 -5.74 9.79
C GLY A 47 -0.56 -6.40 8.77
N ALA A 48 0.27 -7.35 9.20
CA ALA A 48 1.08 -8.18 8.33
C ALA A 48 1.34 -9.54 9.02
N THR A 49 1.29 -10.61 8.22
CA THR A 49 1.49 -11.99 8.71
C THR A 49 2.85 -12.16 9.36
N PHE A 50 3.91 -11.61 8.76
CA PHE A 50 5.27 -11.75 9.27
C PHE A 50 5.47 -11.17 10.67
N LEU A 51 4.70 -10.16 11.08
CA LEU A 51 4.78 -9.60 12.43
C LEU A 51 4.28 -10.61 13.48
N GLY A 52 3.22 -11.34 13.17
CA GLY A 52 2.71 -12.39 14.04
C GLY A 52 3.67 -13.57 14.10
N LEU A 53 4.21 -13.99 12.96
CA LEU A 53 5.18 -15.08 12.88
C LEU A 53 6.47 -14.76 13.67
N ALA A 54 6.99 -13.54 13.55
CA ALA A 54 8.15 -13.12 14.34
C ALA A 54 7.86 -13.11 15.83
N LYS A 55 6.69 -12.60 16.23
CA LYS A 55 6.32 -12.46 17.64
C LYS A 55 6.05 -13.80 18.35
N HIS A 56 5.37 -14.73 17.67
CA HIS A 56 4.86 -15.95 18.28
C HIS A 56 5.69 -17.21 17.99
N HIS A 57 6.46 -17.18 16.89
CA HIS A 57 7.19 -18.36 16.40
C HIS A 57 8.68 -18.09 16.15
N GLY A 58 9.15 -16.86 16.37
CA GLY A 58 10.55 -16.49 16.14
C GLY A 58 10.99 -16.53 14.68
N ILE A 59 10.04 -16.61 13.73
CA ILE A 59 10.33 -16.62 12.28
C ILE A 59 10.66 -15.22 11.86
N ARG A 60 11.87 -15.01 11.36
CA ARG A 60 12.34 -13.68 10.96
C ARG A 60 11.69 -13.23 9.65
N PRO A 61 11.34 -11.93 9.53
CA PRO A 61 10.79 -11.38 8.28
C PRO A 61 11.72 -11.59 7.08
N GLU A 62 13.04 -11.55 7.28
CA GLU A 62 14.05 -11.75 6.25
C GLU A 62 14.06 -13.18 5.67
N GLU A 63 13.53 -14.14 6.42
CA GLU A 63 13.31 -15.53 5.99
C GLU A 63 11.97 -15.66 5.26
N PHE A 64 10.91 -15.13 5.84
CA PHE A 64 9.55 -15.28 5.37
C PHE A 64 9.27 -14.52 4.07
N LEU A 65 9.65 -13.25 4.00
CA LEU A 65 9.27 -12.37 2.90
C LEU A 65 9.87 -12.81 1.54
N PRO A 66 11.17 -13.14 1.43
CA PRO A 66 11.71 -13.66 0.17
C PRO A 66 11.08 -15.00 -0.25
N ALA A 67 10.87 -15.92 0.71
CA ALA A 67 10.31 -17.24 0.42
C ALA A 67 8.87 -17.15 -0.14
N THR A 68 8.09 -16.23 0.39
CA THR A 68 6.67 -16.06 -0.02
C THR A 68 6.47 -15.21 -1.28
N HIS A 69 7.53 -14.64 -1.84
CA HIS A 69 7.50 -13.81 -3.06
C HIS A 69 8.49 -14.31 -4.14
N SER A 70 8.89 -15.58 -4.09
CA SER A 70 9.86 -16.19 -5.02
C SER A 70 9.21 -16.84 -6.25
N PHE A 71 8.10 -16.31 -6.72
CA PHE A 71 7.41 -16.77 -7.94
C PHE A 71 7.58 -15.76 -9.09
N PRO A 72 7.28 -16.14 -10.35
CA PRO A 72 7.34 -15.22 -11.50
C PRO A 72 6.31 -14.10 -11.37
N VAL A 73 6.77 -12.86 -11.10
CA VAL A 73 5.92 -11.68 -10.91
C VAL A 73 5.31 -11.15 -12.21
N PRO A 74 6.05 -11.01 -13.35
CA PRO A 74 5.54 -10.33 -14.53
C PRO A 74 4.23 -10.90 -15.11
N PRO A 75 4.01 -12.23 -15.19
CA PRO A 75 2.75 -12.78 -15.70
C PRO A 75 1.53 -12.45 -14.86
N LEU A 76 1.74 -12.14 -13.57
CA LEU A 76 0.68 -11.85 -12.60
C LEU A 76 0.36 -10.35 -12.49
N VAL A 77 1.17 -9.48 -13.08
CA VAL A 77 0.92 -8.03 -13.08
C VAL A 77 -0.17 -7.70 -14.10
N LYS A 78 -1.40 -7.66 -13.63
CA LYS A 78 -2.58 -7.30 -14.43
C LYS A 78 -2.90 -5.83 -14.27
N THR A 79 -2.97 -5.10 -15.39
CA THR A 79 -3.34 -3.68 -15.40
C THR A 79 -4.67 -3.48 -16.12
N ARG A 80 -5.39 -2.42 -15.74
CA ARG A 80 -6.62 -1.99 -16.43
C ARG A 80 -6.34 -1.03 -17.56
N ALA A 81 -5.16 -0.44 -17.55
CA ALA A 81 -4.70 0.49 -18.54
C ALA A 81 -3.48 -0.09 -19.25
N ASP A 82 -3.29 0.32 -20.48
CA ASP A 82 -1.99 0.16 -21.14
C ASP A 82 -0.90 0.84 -20.28
N LYS A 83 0.30 0.25 -20.25
CA LYS A 83 1.45 0.74 -19.46
C LYS A 83 1.80 2.19 -19.82
N ASN A 84 1.68 2.58 -21.10
CA ASN A 84 1.91 3.94 -21.56
C ASN A 84 0.85 4.91 -21.02
N GLN A 85 -0.39 4.47 -20.85
CA GLN A 85 -1.45 5.27 -20.24
C GLN A 85 -1.20 5.48 -18.75
N LEU A 86 -0.83 4.40 -18.02
CA LEU A 86 -0.46 4.49 -16.60
C LEU A 86 0.69 5.48 -16.41
N ARG A 87 1.73 5.37 -17.25
CA ARG A 87 2.88 6.24 -17.22
C ARG A 87 2.48 7.71 -17.43
N ARG A 88 1.64 8.01 -18.44
CA ARG A 88 1.12 9.37 -18.69
C ARG A 88 0.35 9.92 -17.49
N TRP A 89 -0.52 9.13 -16.86
CA TRP A 89 -1.26 9.58 -15.67
C TRP A 89 -0.32 9.90 -14.52
N LEU A 90 0.67 9.06 -14.27
CA LEU A 90 1.67 9.32 -13.22
C LEU A 90 2.50 10.57 -13.51
N GLN A 91 2.84 10.84 -14.76
CA GLN A 91 3.59 12.05 -15.17
C GLN A 91 2.78 13.34 -14.97
N GLN A 92 1.46 13.28 -15.14
CA GLN A 92 0.57 14.42 -14.92
C GLN A 92 0.38 14.77 -13.44
N LEU A 93 0.74 13.89 -12.52
CA LEU A 93 0.62 14.16 -11.08
C LEU A 93 1.72 15.13 -10.64
N PRO A 94 1.36 16.22 -9.93
CA PRO A 94 2.34 17.15 -9.38
C PRO A 94 3.17 16.51 -8.27
N GLY A 95 4.33 17.10 -8.03
CA GLY A 95 5.19 16.70 -6.93
C GLY A 95 5.89 15.36 -7.10
N LYS A 96 6.69 15.03 -6.08
CA LYS A 96 7.41 13.76 -6.02
C LYS A 96 6.46 12.61 -5.67
N LYS A 97 6.66 11.49 -6.30
CA LYS A 97 5.91 10.25 -6.07
C LYS A 97 6.78 9.25 -5.33
N VAL A 98 6.23 8.63 -4.29
CA VAL A 98 6.89 7.59 -3.50
C VAL A 98 5.98 6.35 -3.47
N VAL A 99 6.56 5.19 -3.70
CA VAL A 99 5.87 3.92 -3.48
C VAL A 99 6.08 3.48 -2.05
N LEU A 100 5.01 3.02 -1.41
CA LEU A 100 5.02 2.40 -0.10
C LEU A 100 4.28 1.05 -0.15
N THR A 101 4.98 -0.05 0.12
CA THR A 101 4.41 -1.40 0.09
C THR A 101 4.92 -2.23 1.26
N ASN A 102 4.07 -3.13 1.80
CA ASN A 102 4.49 -4.13 2.79
C ASN A 102 5.20 -5.34 2.12
N GLY A 103 5.24 -5.39 0.80
CA GLY A 103 5.97 -6.41 0.05
C GLY A 103 7.48 -6.18 0.03
N PRO A 104 8.28 -7.22 -0.27
CA PRO A 104 9.74 -7.12 -0.32
C PRO A 104 10.23 -6.35 -1.56
N ARG A 105 11.45 -5.82 -1.46
CA ARG A 105 12.07 -4.94 -2.46
C ARG A 105 12.13 -5.56 -3.84
N ARG A 106 12.58 -6.81 -3.92
CA ARG A 106 12.66 -7.52 -5.19
C ARG A 106 11.32 -7.58 -5.90
N TYR A 107 10.27 -7.94 -5.16
CA TYR A 107 8.90 -7.99 -5.67
C TYR A 107 8.42 -6.61 -6.14
N ALA A 108 8.60 -5.57 -5.31
CA ALA A 108 8.18 -4.22 -5.66
C ALA A 108 8.86 -3.70 -6.92
N HIS A 109 10.17 -3.95 -7.08
CA HIS A 109 10.92 -3.57 -8.28
C HIS A 109 10.43 -4.32 -9.51
N GLN A 110 10.23 -5.65 -9.44
CA GLN A 110 9.70 -6.42 -10.55
C GLN A 110 8.32 -5.94 -11.01
N VAL A 111 7.44 -5.56 -10.07
CA VAL A 111 6.14 -4.96 -10.41
C VAL A 111 6.33 -3.63 -11.14
N LEU A 112 7.14 -2.71 -10.59
CA LEU A 112 7.34 -1.38 -11.17
C LEU A 112 8.05 -1.41 -12.53
N GLU A 113 8.99 -2.33 -12.72
CA GLU A 113 9.66 -2.57 -14.00
C GLU A 113 8.67 -3.14 -15.03
N THR A 114 7.86 -4.13 -14.63
CA THR A 114 6.81 -4.70 -15.48
C THR A 114 5.78 -3.64 -15.91
N LEU A 115 5.49 -2.67 -15.04
CA LEU A 115 4.61 -1.53 -15.32
C LEU A 115 5.31 -0.39 -16.09
N HIS A 116 6.61 -0.46 -16.32
CA HIS A 116 7.44 0.56 -16.97
C HIS A 116 7.33 1.94 -16.30
N CYS A 117 7.28 1.98 -14.97
CA CYS A 117 7.08 3.23 -14.24
C CYS A 117 8.03 3.46 -13.04
N ARG A 118 9.05 2.61 -12.85
CA ARG A 118 9.99 2.71 -11.72
C ARG A 118 10.69 4.09 -11.67
N ASP A 119 11.07 4.61 -12.81
CA ASP A 119 11.78 5.90 -12.98
C ASP A 119 10.91 7.12 -12.61
N LEU A 120 9.60 6.97 -12.51
CA LEU A 120 8.69 8.04 -12.13
C LEU A 120 8.58 8.24 -10.60
N PHE A 121 9.16 7.33 -9.82
CA PHE A 121 9.12 7.39 -8.36
C PHE A 121 10.47 7.81 -7.79
N ALA A 122 10.47 8.85 -6.96
CA ALA A 122 11.63 9.35 -6.24
C ALA A 122 12.17 8.35 -5.19
N GLY A 123 11.31 7.44 -4.73
CA GLY A 123 11.69 6.40 -3.79
C GLY A 123 10.67 5.28 -3.72
N VAL A 124 11.12 4.12 -3.23
CA VAL A 124 10.29 2.94 -2.97
C VAL A 124 10.63 2.46 -1.56
N LEU A 125 9.67 2.53 -0.65
CA LEU A 125 9.76 1.96 0.68
C LEU A 125 9.11 0.58 0.69
N THR A 126 9.87 -0.41 1.11
CA THR A 126 9.54 -1.83 1.08
C THR A 126 9.67 -2.43 2.48
N SER A 127 9.36 -3.71 2.63
CA SER A 127 9.47 -4.38 3.93
C SER A 127 10.88 -4.27 4.54
N GLU A 128 11.94 -4.27 3.73
CA GLU A 128 13.32 -4.15 4.22
C GLU A 128 13.61 -2.78 4.86
N ASP A 129 12.82 -1.76 4.51
CA ASP A 129 12.95 -0.39 5.06
C ASP A 129 12.08 -0.18 6.31
N MET A 130 11.35 -1.22 6.76
CA MET A 130 10.34 -1.13 7.83
C MET A 130 10.88 -1.34 9.24
N HIS A 131 12.16 -1.67 9.40
CA HIS A 131 12.78 -1.76 10.71
C HIS A 131 13.19 -0.37 11.21
N LEU A 132 12.27 0.31 11.90
CA LEU A 132 12.44 1.67 12.37
C LEU A 132 12.45 1.71 13.91
N LEU A 133 13.46 2.38 14.49
CA LEU A 133 13.59 2.56 15.93
C LEU A 133 13.55 1.21 16.71
N GLY A 134 14.27 0.21 16.22
CA GLY A 134 14.37 -1.11 16.85
C GLY A 134 13.11 -1.98 16.73
N ARG A 135 12.15 -1.60 15.89
CA ARG A 135 10.88 -2.34 15.70
C ARG A 135 10.48 -2.42 14.24
N TRP A 136 9.85 -3.52 13.86
CA TRP A 136 9.18 -3.66 12.57
C TRP A 136 7.89 -2.83 12.54
N ARG A 137 7.79 -1.95 11.56
CA ARG A 137 6.65 -1.02 11.38
C ARG A 137 6.14 -1.11 9.95
N CYS A 138 5.12 -1.92 9.72
CA CYS A 138 4.44 -2.00 8.42
C CYS A 138 3.22 -1.07 8.37
N LYS A 139 2.69 -0.80 7.16
CA LYS A 139 1.37 -0.16 7.06
C LYS A 139 0.36 -0.95 7.91
N PRO A 140 -0.45 -0.29 8.72
CA PRO A 140 -0.79 1.13 8.78
C PRO A 140 -0.02 1.97 9.82
N ASP A 141 1.20 1.61 10.22
CA ASP A 141 1.98 2.35 11.22
C ASP A 141 2.25 3.80 10.77
N THR A 142 1.95 4.76 11.64
CA THR A 142 2.10 6.19 11.33
C THR A 142 3.56 6.63 11.20
N ALA A 143 4.50 6.01 11.91
CA ALA A 143 5.93 6.33 11.78
C ALA A 143 6.45 5.96 10.39
N LEU A 144 5.97 4.84 9.81
CA LEU A 144 6.31 4.47 8.45
C LEU A 144 5.73 5.45 7.42
N LEU A 145 4.48 5.90 7.61
CA LEU A 145 3.86 6.91 6.74
C LEU A 145 4.61 8.25 6.83
N TYR A 146 5.08 8.61 8.03
CA TYR A 146 5.91 9.80 8.22
C TYR A 146 7.26 9.65 7.47
N ALA A 147 7.91 8.49 7.57
CA ALA A 147 9.16 8.21 6.85
C ALA A 147 8.96 8.29 5.33
N ALA A 148 7.81 7.79 4.81
CA ALA A 148 7.48 7.91 3.39
C ALA A 148 7.33 9.37 2.94
N ALA A 149 6.69 10.23 3.74
CA ALA A 149 6.60 11.66 3.46
C ALA A 149 8.01 12.31 3.41
N ARG A 150 8.86 11.99 4.38
CA ARG A 150 10.25 12.50 4.43
C ARG A 150 11.09 12.05 3.25
N LEU A 151 10.94 10.82 2.78
CA LEU A 151 11.59 10.33 1.55
C LEU A 151 11.18 11.15 0.33
N GLY A 152 9.93 11.58 0.26
CA GLY A 152 9.43 12.53 -0.74
C GLY A 152 9.94 13.97 -0.57
N GLY A 153 10.61 14.26 0.54
CA GLY A 153 11.06 15.64 0.89
C GLY A 153 9.93 16.54 1.39
N ALA A 154 8.86 15.95 1.96
CA ALA A 154 7.67 16.67 2.41
C ALA A 154 7.35 16.37 3.88
N VAL A 155 6.40 17.11 4.43
CA VAL A 155 5.74 16.78 5.70
C VAL A 155 4.37 16.14 5.43
N PRO A 156 3.82 15.32 6.34
CA PRO A 156 2.59 14.58 6.09
C PRO A 156 1.42 15.42 5.57
N ARG A 157 1.20 16.62 6.12
CA ARG A 157 0.11 17.52 5.70
C ARG A 157 0.16 17.96 4.23
N ASP A 158 1.35 17.91 3.62
CA ASP A 158 1.59 18.28 2.22
C ASP A 158 1.56 17.04 1.30
N CYS A 159 1.23 15.87 1.85
CA CYS A 159 1.19 14.61 1.13
C CYS A 159 -0.24 14.14 0.88
N VAL A 160 -0.39 13.41 -0.21
CA VAL A 160 -1.60 12.65 -0.55
C VAL A 160 -1.27 11.16 -0.49
N LEU A 161 -2.00 10.39 0.33
CA LEU A 161 -1.95 8.92 0.25
C LEU A 161 -3.04 8.42 -0.67
N VAL A 162 -2.65 7.70 -1.74
CA VAL A 162 -3.55 6.96 -2.64
C VAL A 162 -3.44 5.49 -2.29
N GLU A 163 -4.53 4.88 -1.84
CA GLU A 163 -4.51 3.55 -1.23
C GLU A 163 -5.88 2.87 -1.39
N ASP A 164 -5.90 1.54 -1.47
CA ASP A 164 -7.10 0.71 -1.50
C ASP A 164 -7.61 0.32 -0.09
N SER A 165 -6.71 0.24 0.88
CA SER A 165 -7.02 -0.15 2.26
C SER A 165 -7.50 1.02 3.11
N LEU A 166 -8.76 0.96 3.55
CA LEU A 166 -9.34 1.94 4.49
C LEU A 166 -8.57 2.07 5.81
N ARG A 167 -7.96 0.97 6.27
CA ARG A 167 -7.14 0.95 7.48
C ARG A 167 -5.89 1.84 7.32
N ASN A 168 -5.25 1.78 6.16
CA ASN A 168 -4.08 2.60 5.84
C ASN A 168 -4.47 4.09 5.68
N LEU A 169 -5.58 4.37 5.00
CA LEU A 169 -6.10 5.73 4.82
C LEU A 169 -6.46 6.38 6.16
N ARG A 170 -7.08 5.62 7.08
CA ARG A 170 -7.39 6.12 8.43
C ARG A 170 -6.13 6.54 9.19
N SER A 171 -5.04 5.80 9.06
CA SER A 171 -3.76 6.14 9.69
C SER A 171 -3.09 7.35 9.05
N ALA A 172 -3.16 7.48 7.72
CA ALA A 172 -2.66 8.66 7.00
C ALA A 172 -3.43 9.93 7.42
N LYS A 173 -4.75 9.83 7.59
CA LYS A 173 -5.58 10.96 8.03
C LYS A 173 -5.20 11.46 9.41
N LYS A 174 -4.81 10.57 10.34
CA LYS A 174 -4.30 10.96 11.68
C LYS A 174 -3.01 11.79 11.61
N LEU A 175 -2.22 11.67 10.56
CA LEU A 175 -1.03 12.48 10.31
C LEU A 175 -1.32 13.77 9.53
N GLY A 176 -2.59 14.05 9.22
CA GLY A 176 -3.00 15.22 8.43
C GLY A 176 -2.78 15.05 6.92
N MET A 177 -2.45 13.86 6.43
CA MET A 177 -2.37 13.62 4.98
C MET A 177 -3.74 13.76 4.31
N GLN A 178 -3.76 14.20 3.07
CA GLN A 178 -4.92 13.99 2.21
C GLN A 178 -5.03 12.51 1.83
N THR A 179 -6.24 12.01 1.70
CA THR A 179 -6.52 10.59 1.50
C THR A 179 -7.39 10.36 0.29
N VAL A 180 -6.94 9.49 -0.61
CA VAL A 180 -7.66 9.11 -1.81
C VAL A 180 -7.85 7.59 -1.80
N TRP A 181 -9.10 7.15 -1.73
CA TRP A 181 -9.43 5.74 -1.74
C TRP A 181 -9.59 5.22 -3.17
N CYS A 182 -8.71 4.29 -3.55
CA CYS A 182 -8.75 3.59 -4.83
C CYS A 182 -9.60 2.31 -4.70
N ILE A 183 -10.87 2.38 -5.07
CA ILE A 183 -11.82 1.26 -4.89
C ILE A 183 -11.72 0.17 -5.97
N GLY A 184 -10.98 0.42 -7.03
CA GLY A 184 -10.81 -0.56 -8.09
C GLY A 184 -12.14 -1.06 -8.67
N ASN A 185 -12.27 -2.38 -8.81
CA ASN A 185 -13.49 -3.04 -9.30
C ASN A 185 -14.51 -3.33 -8.19
N ALA A 186 -14.11 -3.25 -6.91
CA ALA A 186 -14.96 -3.61 -5.78
C ALA A 186 -16.27 -2.80 -5.70
N GLY A 187 -16.30 -1.62 -6.33
CA GLY A 187 -17.45 -0.70 -6.29
C GLY A 187 -18.26 -0.59 -7.59
N ARG A 188 -18.16 -1.54 -8.54
CA ARG A 188 -18.82 -1.34 -9.86
C ARG A 188 -20.34 -1.18 -9.77
N ASN A 189 -21.00 -1.78 -8.78
CA ASN A 189 -22.47 -1.82 -8.66
C ASN A 189 -23.03 -1.37 -7.30
N ARG A 190 -22.21 -0.74 -6.43
CA ARG A 190 -22.68 -0.25 -5.13
C ARG A 190 -22.30 1.22 -4.95
N ALA A 191 -23.25 2.00 -4.42
CA ALA A 191 -22.91 3.27 -3.77
C ALA A 191 -21.99 2.93 -2.59
N VAL A 192 -20.72 3.31 -2.69
CA VAL A 192 -19.75 3.07 -1.62
C VAL A 192 -19.85 4.24 -0.66
N GLU A 193 -20.30 3.96 0.56
CA GLU A 193 -20.30 4.96 1.61
C GLU A 193 -18.85 5.38 1.91
N ARG A 194 -18.59 6.68 1.78
CA ARG A 194 -17.26 7.25 1.98
C ARG A 194 -17.05 7.59 3.46
N PRO A 195 -16.11 6.90 4.15
CA PRO A 195 -15.80 7.25 5.53
C PRO A 195 -15.27 8.69 5.67
N PHE A 196 -15.50 9.33 6.82
CA PHE A 196 -15.11 10.73 7.07
C PHE A 196 -13.59 10.98 6.93
N TYR A 197 -12.76 9.95 7.12
CA TYR A 197 -11.30 10.03 6.96
C TYR A 197 -10.82 9.84 5.51
N VAL A 198 -11.72 9.72 4.54
CA VAL A 198 -11.42 9.64 3.10
C VAL A 198 -11.82 10.95 2.44
N ASP A 199 -10.86 11.67 1.87
CA ASP A 199 -11.13 12.97 1.23
C ASP A 199 -11.69 12.82 -0.19
N SER A 200 -11.29 11.76 -0.91
CA SER A 200 -11.76 11.50 -2.27
C SER A 200 -11.77 10.00 -2.57
N VAL A 201 -12.62 9.61 -3.50
CA VAL A 201 -12.71 8.22 -4.01
C VAL A 201 -12.43 8.23 -5.50
N ILE A 202 -11.59 7.29 -5.95
CA ILE A 202 -11.32 7.05 -7.36
C ILE A 202 -11.52 5.58 -7.68
N ARG A 203 -11.84 5.28 -8.94
CA ARG A 203 -11.90 3.90 -9.42
C ARG A 203 -10.55 3.41 -9.94
N THR A 204 -9.83 4.31 -10.58
CA THR A 204 -8.51 4.04 -11.15
C THR A 204 -7.64 5.28 -11.05
N LEU A 205 -6.33 5.13 -11.23
CA LEU A 205 -5.40 6.26 -11.26
C LEU A 205 -5.66 7.28 -12.38
N LYS A 206 -6.43 6.91 -13.40
CA LYS A 206 -6.92 7.84 -14.44
C LYS A 206 -7.64 9.05 -13.85
N ASP A 207 -8.35 8.84 -12.76
CA ASP A 207 -9.20 9.87 -12.15
C ASP A 207 -8.40 10.85 -11.28
N LEU A 208 -7.16 10.48 -10.91
CA LEU A 208 -6.35 11.19 -9.93
C LEU A 208 -5.86 12.58 -10.41
N PRO A 209 -5.40 12.77 -11.67
CA PRO A 209 -4.99 14.10 -12.16
C PRO A 209 -6.09 15.15 -12.08
N HIS A 210 -7.33 14.76 -12.34
CA HIS A 210 -8.48 15.67 -12.25
C HIS A 210 -8.81 16.11 -10.82
N LEU A 211 -8.55 15.25 -9.84
CA LEU A 211 -8.73 15.60 -8.42
C LEU A 211 -7.66 16.56 -7.92
N THR A 212 -6.42 16.36 -8.31
CA THR A 212 -5.30 17.22 -7.90
C THR A 212 -5.42 18.60 -8.49
N ALA A 213 -5.83 18.75 -9.76
CA ALA A 213 -6.08 20.04 -10.41
C ALA A 213 -7.17 20.86 -9.70
N ARG A 214 -8.27 20.22 -9.27
CA ARG A 214 -9.36 20.90 -8.55
C ARG A 214 -8.99 21.29 -7.12
N LYS A 215 -8.18 20.51 -6.42
CA LYS A 215 -7.81 20.77 -4.99
C LYS A 215 -6.65 21.75 -4.85
N LEU A 216 -5.74 21.81 -5.82
CA LEU A 216 -4.68 22.83 -5.84
C LEU A 216 -5.21 24.21 -6.22
N ALA A 217 -6.37 24.29 -6.89
CA ALA A 217 -7.05 25.57 -7.20
C ALA A 217 -7.92 26.08 -6.05
N ALA A 218 -8.22 25.27 -5.05
CA ALA A 218 -8.94 25.72 -3.85
C ALA A 218 -7.95 26.37 -2.89
N PRO A 219 -8.16 27.66 -2.49
CA PRO A 219 -7.31 28.30 -1.49
C PRO A 219 -7.35 27.45 -0.21
N ALA A 220 -6.19 27.23 0.39
CA ALA A 220 -6.09 26.61 1.70
C ALA A 220 -7.02 27.36 2.66
N VAL A 221 -8.11 26.73 3.09
CA VAL A 221 -8.93 27.27 4.15
C VAL A 221 -8.03 27.29 5.38
N ARG A 222 -7.46 28.46 5.66
CA ARG A 222 -6.86 28.74 6.97
C ARG A 222 -8.03 28.69 7.95
N LEU A 223 -8.10 27.66 8.75
CA LEU A 223 -8.84 27.72 10.01
C LEU A 223 -8.11 28.74 10.89
N ILE A 224 -8.57 29.97 10.81
CA ILE A 224 -8.23 31.01 11.79
C ILE A 224 -9.23 30.82 12.92
N ASP A 225 -8.65 30.74 14.11
CA ASP A 225 -9.22 30.85 15.44
C ASP A 225 -10.14 29.74 15.97
N GLY A 226 -9.49 29.04 16.94
CA GLY A 226 -10.15 28.36 18.02
C GLY A 226 -10.85 29.29 18.96
N ARG A 227 -12.05 28.91 19.37
CA ARG A 227 -12.55 29.02 20.73
C ARG A 227 -13.57 27.94 20.94
N TYR A 228 -13.18 26.98 21.77
CA TYR A 228 -14.17 26.15 22.45
C TYR A 228 -14.72 26.96 23.64
N HIS A 229 -16.02 27.12 23.67
CA HIS A 229 -16.79 27.26 24.89
C HIS A 229 -17.66 26.03 25.06
#